data_06da6040c0d5f88c7ce32a1a7a6f18a1
#
_entry.id   06da6040c0d5f88c7ce32a1a7a6f18a1
#
_cell.length_a   1.000
_cell.length_b   1.000
_cell.length_c   1.000
_cell.angle_alpha   90.00
_cell.angle_beta   90.00
_cell.angle_gamma   90.00
#
_symmetry.space_group_name_H-M   'P 1'
#
loop_
_entity.id
_entity.type
_entity.pdbx_description
1 polymer ?
#
loop_
_entity_poly.entity_id
_entity_poly.type
_entity_poly.pdbx_seq_one_letter_code
_entity_poly.pdbx_strand_id
1 'polypeptide(L)'
;MPQLTRLINGIVVIGPGSIGQAIARRVGVGKRVLLADLRGENAEAAAEVLSNAGYEANIATVDVSSRESVHALVGKATALGNVTGVIHAAGVSPSQASPETILAVDLYGTALVLEEFGNVIASGGSGVVIASQSGHRLGALTAEQNKALALTPADELLSLPFLQPDQVKDSLHAYQLSKRGNSLRVMAEAVRWGKRGARVNTISPGIIITPLAKDELSGPRGAGYRRMIELCPVGRAGTPDEVGSVGALLMGPAGAFITGSDFLMDGGVTAAYWYGELAPK
;
A
#
# COMPACT_ATOMS: atom_id res chain seq x y z
N MET A 1 25.44 26.15 25.94
CA MET A 1 25.14 25.82 24.55
C MET A 1 23.68 25.34 24.51
N PRO A 2 22.80 25.92 23.68
CA PRO A 2 21.46 25.38 23.58
C PRO A 2 21.56 23.94 23.06
N GLN A 3 20.97 23.00 23.79
CA GLN A 3 20.76 21.64 23.29
C GLN A 3 19.94 21.75 21.99
N LEU A 4 20.58 21.49 20.85
CA LEU A 4 19.89 21.25 19.60
C LEU A 4 18.97 20.05 19.88
N THR A 5 17.69 20.33 20.10
CA THR A 5 16.67 19.29 20.19
C THR A 5 16.67 18.59 18.82
N ARG A 6 17.35 17.46 18.75
CA ARG A 6 17.41 16.66 17.51
C ARG A 6 15.99 16.23 17.21
N LEU A 7 15.38 16.82 16.18
CA LEU A 7 14.05 16.41 15.74
C LEU A 7 14.11 14.92 15.41
N ILE A 8 13.33 14.13 16.12
CA ILE A 8 13.29 12.70 15.95
C ILE A 8 12.52 12.40 14.68
N ASN A 9 13.12 11.62 13.79
CA ASN A 9 12.46 11.15 12.58
C ASN A 9 11.57 9.95 12.89
N GLY A 10 10.39 9.93 12.28
CA GLY A 10 9.43 8.84 12.42
C GLY A 10 9.02 8.26 11.07
N ILE A 11 8.65 6.99 11.09
CA ILE A 11 7.94 6.33 10.00
C ILE A 11 6.59 5.84 10.49
N VAL A 12 5.61 5.86 9.60
CA VAL A 12 4.26 5.36 9.86
C VAL A 12 4.00 4.13 9.00
N VAL A 13 3.51 3.07 9.62
CA VAL A 13 3.15 1.81 8.96
C VAL A 13 1.65 1.59 9.16
N ILE A 14 0.89 1.73 8.09
CA ILE A 14 -0.55 1.53 8.09
C ILE A 14 -0.82 0.14 7.50
N GLY A 15 -1.41 -0.76 8.29
CA GLY A 15 -1.49 -2.18 8.00
C GLY A 15 -0.16 -2.89 8.29
N PRO A 16 0.26 -3.02 9.56
CA PRO A 16 1.54 -3.61 9.95
C PRO A 16 1.53 -5.15 9.90
N GLY A 17 1.00 -5.71 8.80
CA GLY A 17 1.12 -7.11 8.45
C GLY A 17 2.53 -7.48 8.00
N SER A 18 2.70 -8.70 7.47
CA SER A 18 4.02 -9.23 7.10
C SER A 18 4.82 -8.33 6.15
N ILE A 19 4.16 -7.75 5.14
CA ILE A 19 4.81 -6.84 4.17
C ILE A 19 5.19 -5.52 4.83
N GLY A 20 4.24 -4.88 5.56
CA GLY A 20 4.49 -3.63 6.26
C GLY A 20 5.66 -3.73 7.23
N GLN A 21 5.72 -4.79 8.03
CA GLN A 21 6.83 -5.07 8.95
C GLN A 21 8.15 -5.32 8.23
N ALA A 22 8.14 -6.06 7.11
CA ALA A 22 9.36 -6.34 6.35
C ALA A 22 10.00 -5.07 5.77
N ILE A 23 9.19 -4.12 5.31
CA ILE A 23 9.66 -2.80 4.88
C ILE A 23 10.14 -1.98 6.09
N ALA A 24 9.32 -1.92 7.17
CA ALA A 24 9.62 -1.14 8.36
C ALA A 24 10.96 -1.52 9.00
N ARG A 25 11.27 -2.80 9.08
CA ARG A 25 12.56 -3.29 9.59
C ARG A 25 13.77 -2.76 8.82
N ARG A 26 13.63 -2.53 7.52
CA ARG A 26 14.73 -2.05 6.68
C ARG A 26 14.92 -0.54 6.75
N VAL A 27 13.81 0.22 6.87
CA VAL A 27 13.85 1.70 6.78
C VAL A 27 13.66 2.40 8.11
N GLY A 28 13.32 1.65 9.18
CA GLY A 28 12.99 2.18 10.51
C GLY A 28 14.16 2.26 11.49
N VAL A 29 15.35 1.79 11.13
CA VAL A 29 16.51 1.81 12.04
C VAL A 29 16.83 3.26 12.45
N GLY A 30 16.92 3.49 13.77
CA GLY A 30 17.18 4.81 14.34
C GLY A 30 16.04 5.81 14.23
N LYS A 31 14.82 5.34 13.92
CA LYS A 31 13.60 6.15 13.84
C LYS A 31 12.52 5.61 14.77
N ARG A 32 11.59 6.47 15.15
CA ARG A 32 10.32 6.01 15.75
C ARG A 32 9.44 5.35 14.71
N VAL A 33 8.85 4.22 15.06
CA VAL A 33 7.93 3.49 14.20
C VAL A 33 6.53 3.57 14.79
N LEU A 34 5.59 4.21 14.09
CA LEU A 34 4.18 4.24 14.46
C LEU A 34 3.46 3.16 13.63
N LEU A 35 2.94 2.14 14.30
CA LEU A 35 2.21 1.02 13.72
C LEU A 35 0.72 1.25 13.90
N ALA A 36 -0.03 1.30 12.81
CA ALA A 36 -1.45 1.61 12.83
C ALA A 36 -2.27 0.54 12.08
N ASP A 37 -3.32 0.05 12.71
CA ASP A 37 -4.25 -0.93 12.13
C ASP A 37 -5.68 -0.62 12.58
N LEU A 38 -6.68 -1.15 11.85
CA LEU A 38 -8.07 -1.07 12.25
C LEU A 38 -8.31 -1.78 13.60
N ARG A 39 -7.61 -2.89 13.80
CA ARG A 39 -7.64 -3.68 15.04
C ARG A 39 -6.40 -3.40 15.85
N GLY A 40 -6.60 -2.87 17.06
CA GLY A 40 -5.50 -2.54 17.99
C GLY A 40 -4.57 -3.72 18.24
N GLU A 41 -5.12 -4.93 18.36
CA GLU A 41 -4.35 -6.16 18.61
C GLU A 41 -3.30 -6.45 17.52
N ASN A 42 -3.61 -6.12 16.25
CA ASN A 42 -2.65 -6.28 15.15
C ASN A 42 -1.47 -5.31 15.28
N ALA A 43 -1.77 -4.06 15.66
CA ALA A 43 -0.73 -3.06 15.89
C ALA A 43 0.13 -3.42 17.10
N GLU A 44 -0.48 -3.92 18.18
CA GLU A 44 0.21 -4.40 19.40
C GLU A 44 1.13 -5.58 19.10
N ALA A 45 0.64 -6.60 18.41
CA ALA A 45 1.43 -7.77 18.03
C ALA A 45 2.63 -7.39 17.14
N ALA A 46 2.42 -6.46 16.19
CA ALA A 46 3.50 -5.95 15.34
C ALA A 46 4.51 -5.11 16.15
N ALA A 47 4.04 -4.32 17.12
CA ALA A 47 4.90 -3.51 17.98
C ALA A 47 5.76 -4.40 18.89
N GLU A 48 5.21 -5.47 19.45
CA GLU A 48 5.99 -6.44 20.22
C GLU A 48 7.13 -7.04 19.38
N VAL A 49 6.84 -7.49 18.17
CA VAL A 49 7.84 -8.06 17.25
C VAL A 49 8.95 -7.06 16.94
N LEU A 50 8.60 -5.79 16.67
CA LEU A 50 9.60 -4.76 16.36
C LEU A 50 10.38 -4.34 17.61
N SER A 51 9.71 -4.16 18.75
CA SER A 51 10.37 -3.80 20.01
C SER A 51 11.36 -4.86 20.47
N ASN A 52 11.01 -6.15 20.35
CA ASN A 52 11.91 -7.27 20.63
C ASN A 52 13.12 -7.31 19.66
N ALA A 53 12.99 -6.66 18.51
CA ALA A 53 14.10 -6.48 17.54
C ALA A 53 14.84 -5.13 17.72
N GLY A 54 14.56 -4.37 18.78
CA GLY A 54 15.27 -3.14 19.14
C GLY A 54 14.75 -1.86 18.49
N TYR A 55 13.54 -1.86 17.90
CA TYR A 55 12.91 -0.65 17.35
C TYR A 55 12.11 0.10 18.41
N GLU A 56 12.08 1.44 18.34
CA GLU A 56 11.18 2.29 19.12
C GLU A 56 9.79 2.25 18.47
N ALA A 57 8.94 1.29 18.88
CA ALA A 57 7.62 1.07 18.32
C ALA A 57 6.53 1.77 19.15
N ASN A 58 5.61 2.42 18.45
CA ASN A 58 4.41 3.05 18.97
C ASN A 58 3.20 2.50 18.21
N ILE A 59 2.01 2.56 18.82
CA ILE A 59 0.78 2.02 18.23
C ILE A 59 -0.31 3.08 18.08
N ALA A 60 -1.17 2.86 17.09
CA ALA A 60 -2.41 3.60 16.91
C ALA A 60 -3.48 2.69 16.31
N THR A 61 -4.75 3.05 16.50
CA THR A 61 -5.85 2.50 15.69
C THR A 61 -6.14 3.46 14.54
N VAL A 62 -6.50 2.90 13.38
CA VAL A 62 -6.93 3.69 12.21
C VAL A 62 -7.91 2.90 11.36
N ASP A 63 -9.03 3.52 11.05
CA ASP A 63 -9.89 3.12 9.95
C ASP A 63 -9.53 3.98 8.73
N VAL A 64 -8.89 3.38 7.74
CA VAL A 64 -8.46 4.10 6.53
C VAL A 64 -9.64 4.57 5.68
N SER A 65 -10.83 4.00 5.84
CA SER A 65 -12.05 4.44 5.17
C SER A 65 -12.72 5.66 5.85
N SER A 66 -12.14 6.16 6.95
CA SER A 66 -12.61 7.34 7.68
C SER A 66 -11.59 8.48 7.60
N ARG A 67 -11.96 9.59 6.98
CA ARG A 67 -11.11 10.80 6.92
C ARG A 67 -10.71 11.28 8.32
N GLU A 68 -11.66 11.31 9.25
CA GLU A 68 -11.40 11.73 10.63
C GLU A 68 -10.36 10.84 11.30
N SER A 69 -10.46 9.52 11.10
CA SER A 69 -9.54 8.54 11.66
C SER A 69 -8.13 8.69 11.07
N VAL A 70 -8.02 8.88 9.75
CA VAL A 70 -6.72 9.13 9.08
C VAL A 70 -6.12 10.45 9.54
N HIS A 71 -6.93 11.52 9.66
CA HIS A 71 -6.48 12.82 10.18
C HIS A 71 -5.96 12.71 11.62
N ALA A 72 -6.65 11.97 12.48
CA ALA A 72 -6.20 11.70 13.86
C ALA A 72 -4.87 10.94 13.89
N LEU A 73 -4.67 9.97 12.99
CA LEU A 73 -3.39 9.26 12.85
C LEU A 73 -2.26 10.21 12.45
N VAL A 74 -2.50 11.13 11.52
CA VAL A 74 -1.52 12.15 11.13
C VAL A 74 -1.14 13.03 12.32
N GLY A 75 -2.10 13.43 13.15
CA GLY A 75 -1.85 14.18 14.38
C GLY A 75 -0.95 13.40 15.36
N LYS A 76 -1.19 12.11 15.55
CA LYS A 76 -0.32 11.25 16.37
C LYS A 76 1.08 11.12 15.78
N ALA A 77 1.19 10.92 14.47
CA ALA A 77 2.47 10.78 13.79
C ALA A 77 3.34 12.04 13.94
N THR A 78 2.76 13.22 13.73
CA THR A 78 3.46 14.52 13.84
C THR A 78 3.85 14.86 15.28
N ALA A 79 3.06 14.41 16.28
CA ALA A 79 3.40 14.56 17.70
C ALA A 79 4.62 13.69 18.09
N LEU A 80 4.87 12.59 17.40
CA LEU A 80 6.04 11.72 17.64
C LEU A 80 7.33 12.26 16.99
N GLY A 81 7.23 13.17 16.03
CA GLY A 81 8.38 13.75 15.34
C GLY A 81 8.14 14.05 13.87
N ASN A 82 9.22 14.28 13.12
CA ASN A 82 9.13 14.49 11.68
C ASN A 82 8.69 13.20 10.97
N VAL A 83 7.62 13.25 10.22
CA VAL A 83 7.20 12.12 9.38
C VAL A 83 8.10 12.03 8.15
N THR A 84 9.07 11.12 8.19
CA THR A 84 10.04 10.90 7.10
C THR A 84 9.75 9.67 6.26
N GLY A 85 8.78 8.84 6.68
CA GLY A 85 8.38 7.66 5.94
C GLY A 85 6.92 7.28 6.16
N VAL A 86 6.25 6.86 5.09
CA VAL A 86 4.88 6.31 5.14
C VAL A 86 4.86 4.99 4.39
N ILE A 87 4.44 3.93 5.06
CA ILE A 87 4.24 2.61 4.47
C ILE A 87 2.75 2.30 4.56
N HIS A 88 2.04 2.35 3.44
CA HIS A 88 0.62 2.03 3.37
C HIS A 88 0.44 0.62 2.81
N ALA A 89 0.24 -0.33 3.69
CA ALA A 89 0.05 -1.75 3.39
C ALA A 89 -1.31 -2.28 3.89
N ALA A 90 -2.19 -1.40 4.40
CA ALA A 90 -3.55 -1.78 4.74
C ALA A 90 -4.37 -2.06 3.47
N GLY A 91 -5.26 -3.02 3.55
CA GLY A 91 -6.15 -3.40 2.48
C GLY A 91 -6.89 -4.70 2.81
N VAL A 92 -7.91 -4.99 2.01
CA VAL A 92 -8.71 -6.21 2.12
C VAL A 92 -8.69 -6.98 0.81
N SER A 93 -8.91 -8.30 0.87
CA SER A 93 -8.89 -9.15 -0.33
C SER A 93 -10.29 -9.37 -0.90
N PRO A 94 -10.38 -9.80 -2.18
CA PRO A 94 -11.66 -10.14 -2.80
C PRO A 94 -12.42 -11.28 -2.12
N SER A 95 -11.73 -12.12 -1.34
CA SER A 95 -12.38 -13.23 -0.61
C SER A 95 -12.86 -12.81 0.78
N GLN A 96 -12.45 -11.63 1.26
CA GLN A 96 -12.73 -11.17 2.63
C GLN A 96 -13.80 -10.08 2.71
N ALA A 97 -14.06 -9.37 1.61
CA ALA A 97 -14.88 -8.17 1.66
C ALA A 97 -15.81 -8.01 0.44
N SER A 98 -16.89 -7.27 0.62
CA SER A 98 -17.78 -6.85 -0.46
C SER A 98 -17.13 -5.83 -1.39
N PRO A 99 -17.64 -5.65 -2.62
CA PRO A 99 -17.14 -4.62 -3.53
C PRO A 99 -17.09 -3.22 -2.90
N GLU A 100 -18.11 -2.84 -2.16
CA GLU A 100 -18.23 -1.53 -1.49
C GLU A 100 -17.13 -1.36 -0.44
N THR A 101 -16.90 -2.39 0.38
CA THR A 101 -15.83 -2.37 1.40
C THR A 101 -14.45 -2.27 0.75
N ILE A 102 -14.23 -3.01 -0.35
CA ILE A 102 -12.95 -2.97 -1.09
C ILE A 102 -12.71 -1.57 -1.66
N LEU A 103 -13.72 -0.95 -2.29
CA LEU A 103 -13.59 0.42 -2.81
C LEU A 103 -13.35 1.43 -1.68
N ALA A 104 -14.03 1.29 -0.54
CA ALA A 104 -13.88 2.18 0.60
C ALA A 104 -12.50 2.06 1.25
N VAL A 105 -11.99 0.84 1.45
CA VAL A 105 -10.72 0.59 2.13
C VAL A 105 -9.54 0.74 1.17
N ASP A 106 -9.57 0.04 0.03
CA ASP A 106 -8.40 -0.09 -0.84
C ASP A 106 -8.24 1.08 -1.80
N LEU A 107 -9.33 1.72 -2.26
CA LEU A 107 -9.26 2.86 -3.17
C LEU A 107 -9.34 4.19 -2.42
N TYR A 108 -10.47 4.46 -1.76
CA TYR A 108 -10.70 5.70 -1.05
C TYR A 108 -9.74 5.88 0.14
N GLY A 109 -9.57 4.83 0.95
CA GLY A 109 -8.62 4.85 2.07
C GLY A 109 -7.20 5.16 1.64
N THR A 110 -6.74 4.59 0.51
CA THR A 110 -5.42 4.92 -0.05
C THR A 110 -5.36 6.39 -0.48
N ALA A 111 -6.42 6.93 -1.09
CA ALA A 111 -6.48 8.33 -1.47
C ALA A 111 -6.38 9.26 -0.26
N LEU A 112 -7.12 8.95 0.83
CA LEU A 112 -7.05 9.69 2.09
C LEU A 112 -5.64 9.68 2.70
N VAL A 113 -5.02 8.51 2.80
CA VAL A 113 -3.67 8.38 3.35
C VAL A 113 -2.67 9.22 2.56
N LEU A 114 -2.71 9.16 1.23
CA LEU A 114 -1.83 9.94 0.37
C LEU A 114 -2.05 11.44 0.51
N GLU A 115 -3.31 11.88 0.59
CA GLU A 115 -3.68 13.27 0.75
C GLU A 115 -3.24 13.83 2.11
N GLU A 116 -3.61 13.16 3.20
CA GLU A 116 -3.36 13.64 4.56
C GLU A 116 -1.85 13.61 4.90
N PHE A 117 -1.17 12.51 4.62
CA PHE A 117 0.28 12.43 4.85
C PHE A 117 1.09 13.29 3.89
N GLY A 118 0.60 13.52 2.67
CA GLY A 118 1.21 14.45 1.73
C GLY A 118 1.27 15.88 2.25
N ASN A 119 0.42 16.27 3.20
CA ASN A 119 0.43 17.60 3.83
C ASN A 119 1.52 17.76 4.91
N VAL A 120 2.00 16.65 5.49
CA VAL A 120 2.91 16.67 6.66
C VAL A 120 4.25 15.98 6.41
N ILE A 121 4.39 15.22 5.33
CA ILE A 121 5.65 14.53 5.01
C ILE A 121 6.81 15.54 4.99
N ALA A 122 7.89 15.20 5.66
CA ALA A 122 9.08 16.04 5.74
C ALA A 122 9.84 16.04 4.40
N SER A 123 10.58 17.13 4.15
CA SER A 123 11.52 17.18 3.03
C SER A 123 12.54 16.05 3.12
N GLY A 124 12.83 15.40 2.00
CA GLY A 124 13.65 14.18 1.94
C GLY A 124 12.88 12.90 2.35
N GLY A 125 11.64 13.03 2.79
CA GLY A 125 10.79 11.89 3.15
C GLY A 125 10.34 11.08 1.95
N SER A 126 9.85 9.86 2.21
CA SER A 126 9.32 9.01 1.14
C SER A 126 8.18 8.11 1.61
N GLY A 127 7.25 7.83 0.70
CA GLY A 127 6.15 6.90 0.91
C GLY A 127 6.19 5.71 -0.03
N VAL A 128 5.60 4.60 0.40
CA VAL A 128 5.31 3.45 -0.43
C VAL A 128 3.89 2.96 -0.16
N VAL A 129 3.15 2.69 -1.24
CA VAL A 129 1.81 2.10 -1.22
C VAL A 129 1.88 0.68 -1.76
N ILE A 130 1.28 -0.26 -1.06
CA ILE A 130 1.16 -1.64 -1.53
C ILE A 130 -0.12 -1.79 -2.35
N ALA A 131 0.05 -1.82 -3.67
CA ALA A 131 -1.01 -2.13 -4.62
C ALA A 131 -1.08 -3.66 -4.86
N SER A 132 -1.19 -4.10 -6.10
CA SER A 132 -1.23 -5.53 -6.46
C SER A 132 -1.04 -5.73 -7.97
N GLN A 133 -0.45 -6.85 -8.35
CA GLN A 133 -0.50 -7.36 -9.73
C GLN A 133 -1.92 -7.40 -10.32
N SER A 134 -2.95 -7.51 -9.49
CA SER A 134 -4.35 -7.55 -9.93
C SER A 134 -4.75 -6.27 -10.67
N GLY A 135 -4.22 -5.11 -10.29
CA GLY A 135 -4.43 -3.86 -11.01
C GLY A 135 -3.85 -3.87 -12.44
N HIS A 136 -2.80 -4.65 -12.68
CA HIS A 136 -2.19 -4.83 -14.01
C HIS A 136 -2.93 -5.84 -14.90
N ARG A 137 -3.84 -6.62 -14.33
CA ARG A 137 -4.69 -7.57 -15.06
C ARG A 137 -6.10 -7.04 -15.32
N LEU A 138 -6.41 -5.84 -14.84
CA LEU A 138 -7.62 -5.12 -15.24
C LEU A 138 -7.54 -4.79 -16.73
N GLY A 139 -8.66 -4.93 -17.44
CA GLY A 139 -8.79 -4.46 -18.82
C GLY A 139 -8.46 -2.97 -18.93
N ALA A 140 -8.15 -2.51 -20.14
CA ALA A 140 -7.80 -1.12 -20.36
C ALA A 140 -8.94 -0.18 -19.96
N LEU A 141 -8.61 0.79 -19.11
CA LEU A 141 -9.49 1.92 -18.79
C LEU A 141 -9.31 3.01 -19.85
N THR A 142 -10.35 3.83 -20.06
CA THR A 142 -10.22 5.00 -20.92
C THR A 142 -9.26 6.03 -20.30
N ALA A 143 -8.79 6.97 -21.11
CA ALA A 143 -7.94 8.07 -20.63
C ALA A 143 -8.66 8.90 -19.57
N GLU A 144 -9.97 9.14 -19.75
CA GLU A 144 -10.83 9.86 -18.80
C GLU A 144 -10.97 9.11 -17.47
N GLN A 145 -11.19 7.77 -17.50
CA GLN A 145 -11.27 6.95 -16.30
C GLN A 145 -9.93 6.92 -15.53
N ASN A 146 -8.81 6.78 -16.25
CA ASN A 146 -7.48 6.86 -15.64
C ASN A 146 -7.26 8.23 -14.98
N LYS A 147 -7.60 9.32 -15.66
CA LYS A 147 -7.50 10.68 -15.13
C LYS A 147 -8.42 10.90 -13.92
N ALA A 148 -9.64 10.37 -13.96
CA ALA A 148 -10.59 10.46 -12.86
C ALA A 148 -10.06 9.73 -11.60
N LEU A 149 -9.58 8.49 -11.73
CA LEU A 149 -8.97 7.76 -10.61
C LEU A 149 -7.77 8.50 -10.03
N ALA A 150 -6.96 9.14 -10.86
CA ALA A 150 -5.76 9.85 -10.44
C ALA A 150 -6.05 11.18 -9.71
N LEU A 151 -7.04 11.95 -10.17
CA LEU A 151 -7.15 13.37 -9.84
C LEU A 151 -8.44 13.76 -9.10
N THR A 152 -9.50 12.94 -9.12
CA THR A 152 -10.74 13.26 -8.40
C THR A 152 -10.44 13.42 -6.91
N PRO A 153 -10.90 14.49 -6.23
CA PRO A 153 -10.74 14.65 -4.79
C PRO A 153 -11.20 13.39 -4.04
N ALA A 154 -10.51 13.05 -2.95
CA ALA A 154 -10.81 11.81 -2.24
C ALA A 154 -12.30 11.68 -1.88
N ASP A 155 -12.92 12.76 -1.36
CA ASP A 155 -14.33 12.74 -0.94
C ASP A 155 -15.33 12.56 -2.09
N GLU A 156 -14.92 12.80 -3.33
CA GLU A 156 -15.74 12.61 -4.53
C GLU A 156 -15.42 11.30 -5.27
N LEU A 157 -14.33 10.62 -4.87
CA LEU A 157 -13.78 9.50 -5.62
C LEU A 157 -14.77 8.34 -5.79
N LEU A 158 -15.47 7.97 -4.73
CA LEU A 158 -16.45 6.88 -4.77
C LEU A 158 -17.75 7.25 -5.50
N SER A 159 -17.99 8.52 -5.83
CA SER A 159 -19.13 8.95 -6.63
C SER A 159 -18.91 8.83 -8.15
N LEU A 160 -17.72 8.43 -8.58
CA LEU A 160 -17.43 8.23 -10.01
C LEU A 160 -18.38 7.20 -10.63
N PRO A 161 -18.98 7.49 -11.82
CA PRO A 161 -20.01 6.64 -12.43
C PRO A 161 -19.60 5.18 -12.60
N PHE A 162 -18.36 4.92 -13.00
CA PHE A 162 -17.88 3.54 -13.24
C PHE A 162 -17.48 2.78 -11.96
N LEU A 163 -17.57 3.42 -10.79
CA LEU A 163 -17.40 2.79 -9.47
C LEU A 163 -18.75 2.49 -8.79
N GLN A 164 -19.88 2.79 -9.43
CA GLN A 164 -21.18 2.53 -8.86
C GLN A 164 -21.51 1.01 -8.84
N PRO A 165 -22.38 0.55 -7.93
CA PRO A 165 -22.67 -0.88 -7.75
C PRO A 165 -23.15 -1.61 -9.01
N ASP A 166 -23.83 -0.94 -9.93
CA ASP A 166 -24.27 -1.48 -11.20
C ASP A 166 -23.17 -1.63 -12.25
N GLN A 167 -22.03 -0.97 -12.04
CA GLN A 167 -20.85 -0.99 -12.92
C GLN A 167 -19.74 -1.90 -12.40
N VAL A 168 -19.70 -2.15 -11.09
CA VAL A 168 -18.69 -3.01 -10.46
C VAL A 168 -19.19 -4.45 -10.39
N LYS A 169 -18.61 -5.31 -11.22
CA LYS A 169 -19.10 -6.68 -11.47
C LYS A 169 -19.10 -7.58 -10.23
N ASP A 170 -18.03 -7.54 -9.46
CA ASP A 170 -17.80 -8.38 -8.28
C ASP A 170 -16.64 -7.84 -7.42
N SER A 171 -16.34 -8.51 -6.32
CA SER A 171 -15.22 -8.16 -5.42
C SER A 171 -13.85 -8.18 -6.12
N LEU A 172 -13.63 -9.06 -7.12
CA LEU A 172 -12.37 -9.07 -7.86
C LEU A 172 -12.25 -7.83 -8.75
N HIS A 173 -13.32 -7.43 -9.42
CA HIS A 173 -13.34 -6.23 -10.25
C HIS A 173 -13.13 -4.97 -9.40
N ALA A 174 -13.81 -4.86 -8.24
CA ALA A 174 -13.59 -3.78 -7.27
C ALA A 174 -12.12 -3.70 -6.83
N TYR A 175 -11.52 -4.84 -6.52
CA TYR A 175 -10.11 -4.93 -6.13
C TYR A 175 -9.16 -4.53 -7.25
N GLN A 176 -9.41 -4.98 -8.48
CA GLN A 176 -8.61 -4.61 -9.65
C GLN A 176 -8.68 -3.09 -9.91
N LEU A 177 -9.89 -2.51 -9.86
CA LEU A 177 -10.10 -1.06 -9.98
C LEU A 177 -9.36 -0.30 -8.88
N SER A 178 -9.46 -0.74 -7.63
CA SER A 178 -8.78 -0.13 -6.49
C SER A 178 -7.26 -0.16 -6.65
N LYS A 179 -6.69 -1.32 -6.98
CA LYS A 179 -5.23 -1.48 -7.11
C LYS A 179 -4.67 -0.76 -8.34
N ARG A 180 -5.44 -0.67 -9.44
CA ARG A 180 -5.10 0.20 -10.57
C ARG A 180 -5.19 1.67 -10.19
N GLY A 181 -6.25 2.07 -9.49
CA GLY A 181 -6.44 3.43 -8.99
C GLY A 181 -5.31 3.88 -8.07
N ASN A 182 -4.80 2.98 -7.21
CA ASN A 182 -3.69 3.28 -6.30
C ASN A 182 -2.42 3.68 -7.06
N SER A 183 -2.03 2.95 -8.10
CA SER A 183 -0.86 3.29 -8.92
C SER A 183 -1.04 4.62 -9.64
N LEU A 184 -2.23 4.88 -10.19
CA LEU A 184 -2.55 6.15 -10.85
C LEU A 184 -2.55 7.32 -9.86
N ARG A 185 -3.13 7.14 -8.67
CA ARG A 185 -3.17 8.14 -7.61
C ARG A 185 -1.76 8.46 -7.10
N VAL A 186 -0.91 7.46 -6.89
CA VAL A 186 0.49 7.66 -6.48
C VAL A 186 1.25 8.46 -7.52
N MET A 187 1.01 8.24 -8.81
CA MET A 187 1.62 9.02 -9.89
C MET A 187 1.24 10.51 -9.80
N ALA A 188 -0.04 10.82 -9.56
CA ALA A 188 -0.51 12.20 -9.37
C ALA A 188 0.02 12.81 -8.07
N GLU A 189 -0.02 12.06 -6.97
CA GLU A 189 0.44 12.52 -5.66
C GLU A 189 1.96 12.74 -5.60
N ALA A 190 2.73 12.03 -6.40
CA ALA A 190 4.18 12.26 -6.51
C ALA A 190 4.52 13.69 -6.92
N VAL A 191 3.67 14.32 -7.76
CA VAL A 191 3.82 15.74 -8.13
C VAL A 191 3.58 16.65 -6.92
N ARG A 192 2.58 16.34 -6.10
CA ARG A 192 2.24 17.11 -4.88
C ARG A 192 3.27 16.90 -3.78
N TRP A 193 3.67 15.66 -3.52
CA TRP A 193 4.73 15.31 -2.56
C TRP A 193 6.07 15.93 -2.96
N GLY A 194 6.38 15.97 -4.26
CA GLY A 194 7.59 16.58 -4.80
C GLY A 194 7.72 18.06 -4.48
N LYS A 195 6.61 18.83 -4.40
CA LYS A 195 6.63 20.23 -3.96
C LYS A 195 7.12 20.40 -2.52
N ARG A 196 7.07 19.35 -1.72
CA ARG A 196 7.62 19.31 -0.36
C ARG A 196 9.03 18.71 -0.29
N GLY A 197 9.61 18.33 -1.43
CA GLY A 197 10.88 17.62 -1.49
C GLY A 197 10.80 16.16 -1.06
N ALA A 198 9.60 15.55 -1.12
CA ALA A 198 9.35 14.16 -0.75
C ALA A 198 8.98 13.32 -1.97
N ARG A 199 9.04 11.99 -1.84
CA ARG A 199 8.78 11.01 -2.91
C ARG A 199 7.71 10.02 -2.48
N VAL A 200 6.94 9.50 -3.42
CA VAL A 200 5.99 8.41 -3.17
C VAL A 200 5.95 7.47 -4.36
N ASN A 201 5.91 6.16 -4.09
CA ASN A 201 5.89 5.12 -5.11
C ASN A 201 4.92 4.01 -4.73
N THR A 202 4.62 3.16 -5.68
CA THR A 202 3.80 1.97 -5.50
C THR A 202 4.66 0.72 -5.68
N ILE A 203 4.37 -0.31 -4.90
CA ILE A 203 4.78 -1.68 -5.19
C ILE A 203 3.52 -2.47 -5.51
N SER A 204 3.53 -3.19 -6.63
CA SER A 204 2.46 -4.10 -7.06
C SER A 204 2.92 -5.55 -6.93
N PRO A 205 2.80 -6.18 -5.75
CA PRO A 205 3.25 -7.54 -5.55
C PRO A 205 2.35 -8.56 -6.25
N GLY A 206 2.94 -9.70 -6.59
CA GLY A 206 2.22 -10.92 -6.92
C GLY A 206 1.70 -11.64 -5.68
N ILE A 207 1.70 -12.97 -5.73
CA ILE A 207 1.32 -13.80 -4.59
C ILE A 207 2.50 -13.84 -3.62
N ILE A 208 2.36 -13.19 -2.48
CA ILE A 208 3.36 -13.14 -1.41
C ILE A 208 2.87 -14.00 -0.24
N ILE A 209 3.68 -14.94 0.23
CA ILE A 209 3.30 -15.82 1.34
C ILE A 209 3.18 -15.02 2.63
N THR A 210 1.95 -14.82 3.07
CA THR A 210 1.51 -14.12 4.28
C THR A 210 0.38 -14.92 4.91
N PRO A 211 -0.06 -14.65 6.15
CA PRO A 211 -1.27 -15.25 6.69
C PRO A 211 -2.46 -15.09 5.75
N LEU A 212 -2.69 -13.88 5.21
CA LEU A 212 -3.74 -13.62 4.22
C LEU A 212 -3.62 -14.52 2.98
N ALA A 213 -2.41 -14.67 2.44
CA ALA A 213 -2.22 -15.52 1.25
C ALA A 213 -2.46 -17.01 1.54
N LYS A 214 -2.17 -17.47 2.77
CA LYS A 214 -2.50 -18.85 3.18
C LYS A 214 -4.01 -19.07 3.21
N ASP A 215 -4.77 -18.11 3.72
CA ASP A 215 -6.24 -18.15 3.72
C ASP A 215 -6.78 -18.16 2.29
N GLU A 216 -6.26 -17.30 1.41
CA GLU A 216 -6.62 -17.25 0.00
C GLU A 216 -6.31 -18.57 -0.75
N LEU A 217 -5.14 -19.16 -0.50
CA LEU A 217 -4.73 -20.44 -1.09
C LEU A 217 -5.60 -21.62 -0.63
N SER A 218 -6.19 -21.52 0.57
CA SER A 218 -7.09 -22.53 1.14
C SER A 218 -8.56 -22.24 0.82
N GLY A 219 -8.88 -21.04 0.38
CA GLY A 219 -10.23 -20.57 0.12
C GLY A 219 -10.76 -20.93 -1.27
N PRO A 220 -11.96 -20.45 -1.62
CA PRO A 220 -12.64 -20.75 -2.88
C PRO A 220 -11.83 -20.39 -4.14
N ARG A 221 -10.96 -19.39 -4.05
CA ARG A 221 -10.08 -18.93 -5.15
C ARG A 221 -8.71 -19.64 -5.17
N GLY A 222 -8.47 -20.56 -4.23
CA GLY A 222 -7.16 -21.20 -4.02
C GLY A 222 -6.63 -21.95 -5.23
N ALA A 223 -7.50 -22.61 -6.01
CA ALA A 223 -7.08 -23.28 -7.24
C ALA A 223 -6.48 -22.30 -8.27
N GLY A 224 -7.10 -21.12 -8.43
CA GLY A 224 -6.59 -20.07 -9.31
C GLY A 224 -5.23 -19.51 -8.85
N TYR A 225 -5.06 -19.29 -7.55
CA TYR A 225 -3.79 -18.85 -7.00
C TYR A 225 -2.67 -19.88 -7.17
N ARG A 226 -2.96 -21.18 -6.90
CA ARG A 226 -1.99 -22.26 -7.14
C ARG A 226 -1.57 -22.33 -8.60
N ARG A 227 -2.54 -22.23 -9.53
CA ARG A 227 -2.25 -22.18 -10.97
C ARG A 227 -1.39 -20.99 -11.35
N MET A 228 -1.62 -19.81 -10.74
CA MET A 228 -0.77 -18.63 -10.98
C MET A 228 0.66 -18.86 -10.50
N ILE A 229 0.86 -19.50 -9.35
CA ILE A 229 2.19 -19.84 -8.82
C ILE A 229 2.88 -20.86 -9.73
N GLU A 230 2.17 -21.89 -10.15
CA GLU A 230 2.70 -22.95 -11.01
C GLU A 230 3.16 -22.43 -12.38
N LEU A 231 2.37 -21.53 -12.97
CA LEU A 231 2.57 -21.04 -14.33
C LEU A 231 3.32 -19.69 -14.39
N CYS A 232 3.68 -19.11 -13.26
CA CYS A 232 4.50 -17.90 -13.30
C CYS A 232 5.96 -18.25 -13.67
N PRO A 233 6.65 -17.38 -14.43
CA PRO A 233 8.03 -17.64 -14.88
C PRO A 233 9.02 -17.98 -13.76
N VAL A 234 8.84 -17.41 -12.55
CA VAL A 234 9.71 -17.69 -11.39
C VAL A 234 9.36 -19.02 -10.71
N GLY A 235 8.16 -19.59 -10.96
CA GLY A 235 7.73 -20.91 -10.47
C GLY A 235 7.49 -21.01 -8.96
N ARG A 236 7.34 -19.89 -8.26
CA ARG A 236 7.04 -19.85 -6.81
C ARG A 236 6.33 -18.56 -6.40
N ALA A 237 5.71 -18.58 -5.23
CA ALA A 237 5.29 -17.36 -4.57
C ALA A 237 6.49 -16.54 -4.05
N GLY A 238 6.29 -15.24 -3.91
CA GLY A 238 7.26 -14.34 -3.28
C GLY A 238 7.18 -14.35 -1.76
N THR A 239 8.12 -13.68 -1.12
CA THR A 239 8.20 -13.51 0.33
C THR A 239 8.02 -12.04 0.74
N PRO A 240 7.56 -11.76 1.98
CA PRO A 240 7.53 -10.39 2.49
C PRO A 240 8.90 -9.70 2.45
N ASP A 241 9.97 -10.45 2.65
CA ASP A 241 11.34 -9.92 2.63
C ASP A 241 11.79 -9.45 1.25
N GLU A 242 11.36 -10.11 0.17
CA GLU A 242 11.58 -9.64 -1.20
C GLU A 242 10.87 -8.31 -1.46
N VAL A 243 9.62 -8.16 -1.00
CA VAL A 243 8.90 -6.87 -1.04
C VAL A 243 9.59 -5.82 -0.18
N GLY A 244 10.06 -6.22 1.02
CA GLY A 244 10.84 -5.38 1.92
C GLY A 244 12.08 -4.80 1.27
N SER A 245 12.77 -5.57 0.44
CA SER A 245 13.99 -5.13 -0.28
C SER A 245 13.66 -4.05 -1.32
N VAL A 246 12.58 -4.20 -2.08
CA VAL A 246 12.11 -3.16 -3.01
C VAL A 246 11.62 -1.93 -2.25
N GLY A 247 10.90 -2.11 -1.13
CA GLY A 247 10.49 -1.00 -0.27
C GLY A 247 11.69 -0.21 0.26
N ALA A 248 12.76 -0.88 0.69
CA ALA A 248 13.99 -0.24 1.14
C ALA A 248 14.69 0.54 0.02
N LEU A 249 14.72 0.00 -1.19
CA LEU A 249 15.23 0.72 -2.36
C LEU A 249 14.44 2.00 -2.61
N LEU A 250 13.11 1.91 -2.69
CA LEU A 250 12.24 3.04 -3.02
C LEU A 250 12.26 4.13 -1.94
N MET A 251 12.34 3.74 -0.67
CA MET A 251 12.32 4.67 0.45
C MET A 251 13.72 5.16 0.84
N GLY A 252 14.77 4.48 0.43
CA GLY A 252 16.15 4.79 0.75
C GLY A 252 16.82 5.77 -0.24
N PRO A 253 18.09 6.10 0.02
CA PRO A 253 18.86 7.03 -0.83
C PRO A 253 19.13 6.47 -2.23
N ALA A 254 19.23 5.14 -2.40
CA ALA A 254 19.41 4.52 -3.70
C ALA A 254 18.20 4.76 -4.64
N GLY A 255 17.02 4.99 -4.09
CA GLY A 255 15.80 5.35 -4.83
C GLY A 255 15.57 6.86 -5.00
N ALA A 256 16.57 7.71 -4.77
CA ALA A 256 16.40 9.17 -4.75
C ALA A 256 15.84 9.76 -6.06
N PHE A 257 16.04 9.10 -7.20
CA PHE A 257 15.51 9.52 -8.50
C PHE A 257 14.24 8.77 -8.91
N ILE A 258 13.62 8.01 -7.97
CA ILE A 258 12.42 7.21 -8.23
C ILE A 258 11.23 7.82 -7.47
N THR A 259 10.25 8.34 -8.20
CA THR A 259 8.98 8.85 -7.64
C THR A 259 7.85 8.73 -8.65
N GLY A 260 6.63 8.47 -8.19
CA GLY A 260 5.46 8.25 -9.05
C GLY A 260 5.49 6.94 -9.84
N SER A 261 6.40 6.03 -9.48
CA SER A 261 6.59 4.75 -10.17
C SER A 261 5.76 3.65 -9.51
N ASP A 262 5.39 2.65 -10.32
CA ASP A 262 4.80 1.40 -9.86
C ASP A 262 5.76 0.24 -10.16
N PHE A 263 6.19 -0.44 -9.12
CA PHE A 263 7.10 -1.59 -9.21
C PHE A 263 6.30 -2.89 -9.19
N LEU A 264 6.00 -3.42 -10.38
CA LEU A 264 5.41 -4.74 -10.53
C LEU A 264 6.45 -5.80 -10.16
N MET A 265 6.20 -6.55 -9.07
CA MET A 265 7.05 -7.64 -8.62
C MET A 265 6.22 -8.88 -8.32
N ASP A 266 5.91 -9.65 -9.33
CA ASP A 266 4.93 -10.73 -9.29
C ASP A 266 5.42 -12.09 -9.81
N GLY A 267 6.73 -12.24 -9.96
CA GLY A 267 7.31 -13.47 -10.50
C GLY A 267 6.95 -13.73 -11.97
N GLY A 268 6.39 -12.73 -12.67
CA GLY A 268 5.96 -12.82 -14.05
C GLY A 268 4.52 -13.32 -14.24
N VAL A 269 3.70 -13.38 -13.19
CA VAL A 269 2.28 -13.77 -13.30
C VAL A 269 1.52 -12.88 -14.29
N THR A 270 1.73 -11.56 -14.24
CA THR A 270 1.11 -10.63 -15.18
C THR A 270 1.56 -10.88 -16.63
N ALA A 271 2.83 -11.16 -16.84
CA ALA A 271 3.33 -11.53 -18.17
C ALA A 271 2.69 -12.81 -18.68
N ALA A 272 2.60 -13.85 -17.83
CA ALA A 272 1.93 -15.10 -18.18
C ALA A 272 0.41 -14.93 -18.41
N TYR A 273 -0.21 -13.96 -17.74
CA TYR A 273 -1.63 -13.62 -17.93
C TYR A 273 -1.90 -12.96 -19.28
N TRP A 274 -1.02 -12.08 -19.76
CA TRP A 274 -1.25 -11.41 -21.05
C TRP A 274 -0.70 -12.18 -22.25
N TYR A 275 0.39 -12.92 -22.07
CA TYR A 275 1.16 -13.48 -23.19
C TYR A 275 1.49 -14.98 -23.02
N GLY A 276 1.02 -15.64 -21.95
CA GLY A 276 1.35 -17.03 -21.66
C GLY A 276 0.11 -17.88 -21.34
N GLU A 277 0.33 -18.97 -20.61
CA GLU A 277 -0.69 -19.98 -20.31
C GLU A 277 -1.78 -19.55 -19.34
N LEU A 278 -1.62 -18.40 -18.67
CA LEU A 278 -2.65 -17.78 -17.82
C LEU A 278 -3.59 -16.86 -18.62
N ALA A 279 -3.37 -16.65 -19.92
CA ALA A 279 -4.20 -15.78 -20.74
C ALA A 279 -5.68 -16.23 -20.72
N PRO A 280 -6.64 -15.28 -20.59
CA PRO A 280 -8.06 -15.58 -20.78
C PRO A 280 -8.28 -16.21 -22.16
N LYS A 281 -9.04 -17.31 -22.19
CA LYS A 281 -9.44 -17.99 -23.45
C LYS A 281 -10.67 -17.33 -24.02
#